data_0fc4bc846450eb07a61f3821f9b47cac
#
_entry.id   0fc4bc846450eb07a61f3821f9b47cac
#
_cell.length_a   1.000
_cell.length_b   1.000
_cell.length_c   1.000
_cell.angle_alpha   90.00
_cell.angle_beta   90.00
_cell.angle_gamma   90.00
#
_symmetry.space_group_name_H-M   'P 1'
#
loop_
_entity.id
_entity.type
_entity.pdbx_description
1 polymer ?
#
loop_
_entity_poly.entity_id
_entity_poly.type
_entity_poly.pdbx_seq_one_letter_code
_entity_poly.pdbx_strand_id
1 'polypeptide(L)'
;MRFRTLIGLLLVVGLVGLVGTPASAADKQITLTWSAGGLGGGWYTIAGGLADLIHSVNNDIVIKVVPGGGTVNPALVNKKEADLGWGLPFMNFAASNGEDPFDSKLRDLRALVGGMSMNYFHFFVGADTPYKNVDEIFAQKKKIRIAISPAGTSEEWVFRKVLAHYKTDYKAMEAAGVTFFRGNYSAQAQQFKDRNVDAVFTFLAIPGAAVLEASVGRELRLLDFPKPLLKDLERFGITEGKIPVGTYPKAANTQDVITATSGSVITTNKDMPDELAYRITKAVNDNLDRVHKIHASLVSYTVADGITGTGIPLHPGAIKYYKEKGVLK
;
A
#
# COMPACT_ATOMS: atom_id res chain seq x y z
N MET A 1 -44.71 92.79 -18.30
CA MET A 1 -45.51 91.86 -17.49
C MET A 1 -45.18 90.44 -17.96
N ARG A 2 -44.39 89.69 -17.19
CA ARG A 2 -44.03 88.29 -17.52
C ARG A 2 -44.24 87.46 -16.25
N PHE A 3 -45.21 86.57 -16.28
CA PHE A 3 -45.46 85.55 -15.25
C PHE A 3 -44.39 84.44 -15.31
N ARG A 4 -43.82 84.13 -14.17
CA ARG A 4 -42.95 82.96 -14.01
C ARG A 4 -43.66 81.90 -13.15
N THR A 5 -43.97 80.78 -13.76
CA THR A 5 -44.60 79.67 -13.08
C THR A 5 -43.42 78.78 -12.57
N LEU A 6 -43.36 78.53 -11.25
CA LEU A 6 -42.48 77.53 -10.63
C LEU A 6 -43.18 76.17 -10.69
N ILE A 7 -42.52 75.21 -11.25
CA ILE A 7 -42.88 73.79 -11.17
C ILE A 7 -41.99 73.14 -10.10
N GLY A 8 -42.66 72.71 -9.03
CA GLY A 8 -41.98 71.92 -7.96
C GLY A 8 -41.81 70.45 -8.36
N LEU A 9 -40.57 69.99 -8.35
CA LEU A 9 -40.20 68.59 -8.60
C LEU A 9 -40.20 67.82 -7.26
N LEU A 10 -41.14 66.90 -7.08
CA LEU A 10 -41.19 65.95 -5.93
C LEU A 10 -40.20 64.79 -6.23
N LEU A 11 -39.13 64.70 -5.47
CA LEU A 11 -38.19 63.60 -5.51
C LEU A 11 -38.72 62.46 -4.57
N VAL A 12 -39.25 61.39 -5.18
CA VAL A 12 -39.55 60.14 -4.45
C VAL A 12 -38.29 59.32 -4.35
N VAL A 13 -37.67 59.27 -3.17
CA VAL A 13 -36.55 58.38 -2.87
C VAL A 13 -37.14 56.99 -2.58
N GLY A 14 -37.07 56.09 -3.57
CA GLY A 14 -37.37 54.68 -3.40
C GLY A 14 -36.25 53.96 -2.65
N LEU A 15 -36.48 53.54 -1.42
CA LEU A 15 -35.61 52.65 -0.65
C LEU A 15 -35.69 51.23 -1.25
N VAL A 16 -34.74 50.90 -2.13
CA VAL A 16 -34.57 49.50 -2.58
C VAL A 16 -33.84 48.75 -1.46
N GLY A 17 -34.61 47.96 -0.69
CA GLY A 17 -34.07 47.04 0.28
C GLY A 17 -33.23 45.96 -0.46
N LEU A 18 -31.92 46.00 -0.31
CA LEU A 18 -31.03 44.89 -0.67
C LEU A 18 -31.30 43.70 0.26
N VAL A 19 -32.17 42.79 -0.21
CA VAL A 19 -32.25 41.45 0.37
C VAL A 19 -30.93 40.74 0.02
N GLY A 20 -29.98 40.79 0.95
CA GLY A 20 -28.75 40.02 0.86
C GLY A 20 -29.11 38.53 0.90
N THR A 21 -29.02 37.86 -0.25
CA THR A 21 -29.00 36.40 -0.26
C THR A 21 -27.84 35.94 0.62
N PRO A 22 -28.06 35.04 1.60
CA PRO A 22 -26.93 34.46 2.35
C PRO A 22 -26.02 33.81 1.32
N ALA A 23 -24.80 34.33 1.23
CA ALA A 23 -23.74 33.65 0.48
C ALA A 23 -23.60 32.26 1.15
N SER A 24 -24.03 31.23 0.43
CA SER A 24 -23.70 29.86 0.81
C SER A 24 -22.19 29.82 0.99
N ALA A 25 -21.73 29.60 2.21
CA ALA A 25 -20.33 29.33 2.48
C ALA A 25 -19.98 28.12 1.62
N ALA A 26 -19.26 28.36 0.51
CA ALA A 26 -18.73 27.27 -0.28
C ALA A 26 -17.93 26.41 0.69
N ASP A 27 -18.33 25.16 0.89
CA ASP A 27 -17.62 24.23 1.75
C ASP A 27 -16.14 24.24 1.34
N LYS A 28 -15.28 24.63 2.30
CA LYS A 28 -13.85 24.79 2.02
C LYS A 28 -13.29 23.45 1.61
N GLN A 29 -12.89 23.32 0.36
CA GLN A 29 -12.31 22.10 -0.18
C GLN A 29 -11.08 21.66 0.63
N ILE A 30 -11.08 20.41 1.06
CA ILE A 30 -9.98 19.75 1.78
C ILE A 30 -9.16 19.00 0.74
N THR A 31 -7.92 19.44 0.53
CA THR A 31 -6.99 18.76 -0.37
C THR A 31 -5.99 17.98 0.45
N LEU A 32 -5.89 16.67 0.16
CA LEU A 32 -4.98 15.74 0.82
C LEU A 32 -4.00 15.16 -0.19
N THR A 33 -2.81 14.76 0.29
CA THR A 33 -1.83 14.02 -0.47
C THR A 33 -1.73 12.59 0.05
N TRP A 34 -1.85 11.60 -0.84
CA TRP A 34 -1.67 10.18 -0.51
C TRP A 34 -0.38 9.66 -1.14
N SER A 35 0.62 9.34 -0.31
CA SER A 35 1.84 8.64 -0.74
C SER A 35 1.52 7.15 -0.90
N ALA A 36 1.47 6.68 -2.13
CA ALA A 36 1.00 5.34 -2.49
C ALA A 36 2.16 4.34 -2.66
N GLY A 37 2.26 3.72 -3.81
CA GLY A 37 3.33 2.83 -4.22
C GLY A 37 4.02 3.33 -5.48
N GLY A 38 4.91 2.53 -6.04
CA GLY A 38 5.53 2.83 -7.32
C GLY A 38 4.50 2.86 -8.45
N LEU A 39 4.76 3.71 -9.46
CA LEU A 39 3.94 3.76 -10.67
C LEU A 39 3.86 2.37 -11.31
N GLY A 40 2.67 2.00 -11.80
CA GLY A 40 2.39 0.68 -12.36
C GLY A 40 2.17 -0.42 -11.33
N GLY A 41 2.32 -0.15 -10.03
CA GLY A 41 2.03 -1.08 -8.95
C GLY A 41 0.57 -1.02 -8.49
N GLY A 42 0.06 -2.13 -7.94
CA GLY A 42 -1.31 -2.22 -7.44
C GLY A 42 -1.66 -1.16 -6.39
N TRP A 43 -0.76 -0.82 -5.51
CA TRP A 43 -0.98 0.23 -4.50
C TRP A 43 -1.30 1.60 -5.10
N TYR A 44 -0.63 1.96 -6.20
CA TYR A 44 -0.89 3.23 -6.87
C TYR A 44 -2.30 3.23 -7.48
N THR A 45 -2.68 2.15 -8.16
CA THR A 45 -4.02 1.95 -8.74
C THR A 45 -5.11 1.95 -7.66
N ILE A 46 -4.88 1.21 -6.56
CA ILE A 46 -5.84 1.11 -5.46
C ILE A 46 -6.04 2.48 -4.78
N ALA A 47 -4.96 3.22 -4.52
CA ALA A 47 -5.04 4.56 -3.93
C ALA A 47 -5.84 5.51 -4.83
N GLY A 48 -5.66 5.46 -6.16
CA GLY A 48 -6.47 6.23 -7.11
C GLY A 48 -7.95 5.90 -7.01
N GLY A 49 -8.31 4.62 -7.08
CA GLY A 49 -9.71 4.19 -6.98
C GLY A 49 -10.35 4.52 -5.62
N LEU A 50 -9.60 4.43 -4.52
CA LEU A 50 -10.09 4.84 -3.20
C LEU A 50 -10.21 6.37 -3.08
N ALA A 51 -9.30 7.14 -3.68
CA ALA A 51 -9.39 8.60 -3.73
C ALA A 51 -10.67 9.04 -4.45
N ASP A 52 -10.97 8.45 -5.60
CA ASP A 52 -12.20 8.70 -6.36
C ASP A 52 -13.45 8.29 -5.57
N LEU A 53 -13.41 7.16 -4.88
CA LEU A 53 -14.48 6.70 -4.00
C LEU A 53 -14.74 7.70 -2.87
N ILE A 54 -13.69 8.11 -2.14
CA ILE A 54 -13.79 9.05 -1.02
C ILE A 54 -14.36 10.39 -1.51
N HIS A 55 -13.86 10.91 -2.63
CA HIS A 55 -14.37 12.14 -3.22
C HIS A 55 -15.86 12.03 -3.60
N SER A 56 -16.29 10.93 -4.17
CA SER A 56 -17.67 10.73 -4.64
C SER A 56 -18.71 10.75 -3.52
N VAL A 57 -18.32 10.40 -2.29
CA VAL A 57 -19.19 10.40 -1.10
C VAL A 57 -18.90 11.56 -0.15
N ASN A 58 -17.80 12.30 -0.38
CA ASN A 58 -17.39 13.50 0.34
C ASN A 58 -16.82 14.49 -0.68
N ASN A 59 -17.71 15.21 -1.37
CA ASN A 59 -17.37 16.10 -2.49
C ASN A 59 -16.39 17.23 -2.14
N ASP A 60 -16.28 17.57 -0.87
CA ASP A 60 -15.33 18.54 -0.33
C ASP A 60 -13.91 17.96 -0.10
N ILE A 61 -13.72 16.62 -0.15
CA ILE A 61 -12.42 15.97 0.00
C ILE A 61 -11.85 15.62 -1.38
N VAL A 62 -10.68 16.15 -1.70
CA VAL A 62 -9.92 15.82 -2.91
C VAL A 62 -8.57 15.22 -2.50
N ILE A 63 -8.21 14.08 -3.07
CA ILE A 63 -6.97 13.37 -2.74
C ILE A 63 -6.07 13.29 -3.96
N LYS A 64 -4.87 13.86 -3.85
CA LYS A 64 -3.80 13.75 -4.84
C LYS A 64 -2.94 12.53 -4.51
N VAL A 65 -2.94 11.54 -5.40
CA VAL A 65 -2.08 10.36 -5.26
C VAL A 65 -0.70 10.63 -5.85
N VAL A 66 0.33 10.33 -5.07
CA VAL A 66 1.74 10.48 -5.48
C VAL A 66 2.49 9.16 -5.30
N PRO A 67 3.56 8.92 -6.08
CA PRO A 67 4.41 7.75 -5.87
C PRO A 67 4.98 7.69 -4.47
N GLY A 68 5.19 6.45 -3.96
CA GLY A 68 5.72 6.20 -2.64
C GLY A 68 6.21 4.76 -2.50
N GLY A 69 6.23 4.26 -1.27
CA GLY A 69 6.65 2.88 -0.97
C GLY A 69 6.63 2.56 0.52
N GLY A 70 6.65 1.28 0.85
CA GLY A 70 6.45 0.79 2.22
C GLY A 70 7.45 1.30 3.26
N THR A 71 8.65 1.71 2.86
CA THR A 71 9.67 2.28 3.76
C THR A 71 9.64 3.80 3.82
N VAL A 72 9.25 4.48 2.73
CA VAL A 72 9.28 5.95 2.68
C VAL A 72 7.99 6.58 3.22
N ASN A 73 6.84 5.95 2.98
CA ASN A 73 5.54 6.48 3.37
C ASN A 73 5.41 6.75 4.89
N PRO A 74 5.87 5.85 5.79
CA PRO A 74 5.82 6.13 7.23
C PRO A 74 6.52 7.43 7.62
N ALA A 75 7.68 7.72 7.02
CA ALA A 75 8.41 8.95 7.29
C ALA A 75 7.68 10.19 6.77
N LEU A 76 7.15 10.14 5.54
CA LEU A 76 6.38 11.24 4.94
C LEU A 76 5.12 11.57 5.77
N VAL A 77 4.37 10.54 6.16
CA VAL A 77 3.16 10.71 6.99
C VAL A 77 3.52 11.24 8.39
N ASN A 78 4.56 10.70 9.02
CA ASN A 78 4.99 11.18 10.34
C ASN A 78 5.41 12.65 10.32
N LYS A 79 6.05 13.12 9.25
CA LYS A 79 6.46 14.52 9.07
C LYS A 79 5.36 15.43 8.51
N LYS A 80 4.17 14.88 8.20
CA LYS A 80 3.07 15.59 7.53
C LYS A 80 3.42 16.10 6.12
N GLU A 81 4.39 15.46 5.46
CA GLU A 81 4.72 15.67 4.05
C GLU A 81 3.75 14.93 3.13
N ALA A 82 3.02 13.96 3.68
CA ALA A 82 1.83 13.34 3.10
C ALA A 82 0.77 13.21 4.20
N ASP A 83 -0.51 13.37 3.84
CA ASP A 83 -1.64 13.25 4.77
C ASP A 83 -2.04 11.79 4.96
N LEU A 84 -1.94 11.01 3.90
CA LEU A 84 -2.20 9.58 3.86
C LEU A 84 -1.00 8.83 3.27
N GLY A 85 -0.82 7.59 3.71
CA GLY A 85 0.20 6.71 3.16
C GLY A 85 -0.25 5.25 3.14
N TRP A 86 0.20 4.48 2.13
CA TRP A 86 0.19 3.05 2.29
C TRP A 86 1.29 2.62 3.26
N GLY A 87 0.91 1.80 4.23
CA GLY A 87 1.80 1.15 5.17
C GLY A 87 1.75 -0.38 5.07
N LEU A 88 2.79 -1.01 5.56
CA LEU A 88 2.83 -2.44 5.82
C LEU A 88 2.92 -2.64 7.34
N PRO A 89 2.20 -3.60 7.93
CA PRO A 89 2.21 -3.83 9.37
C PRO A 89 3.62 -3.88 9.97
N PHE A 90 4.50 -4.65 9.35
CA PHE A 90 5.88 -4.81 9.80
C PHE A 90 6.74 -3.54 9.64
N MET A 91 6.52 -2.74 8.59
CA MET A 91 7.20 -1.46 8.42
C MET A 91 6.65 -0.40 9.38
N ASN A 92 5.34 -0.37 9.60
CA ASN A 92 4.71 0.49 10.59
C ASN A 92 5.23 0.20 12.00
N PHE A 93 5.35 -1.09 12.35
CA PHE A 93 5.91 -1.53 13.62
C PHE A 93 7.38 -1.08 13.75
N ALA A 94 8.21 -1.38 12.75
CA ALA A 94 9.61 -0.96 12.73
C ALA A 94 9.74 0.56 12.85
N ALA A 95 8.93 1.32 12.12
CA ALA A 95 8.90 2.78 12.16
C ALA A 95 8.55 3.32 13.55
N SER A 96 7.52 2.75 14.19
CA SER A 96 7.08 3.20 15.53
C SER A 96 8.10 2.90 16.63
N ASN A 97 8.93 1.88 16.46
CA ASN A 97 9.97 1.49 17.39
C ASN A 97 11.35 2.08 17.09
N GLY A 98 11.54 2.69 15.92
CA GLY A 98 12.85 3.19 15.45
C GLY A 98 13.81 2.05 15.16
N GLU A 99 13.29 0.97 14.59
CA GLU A 99 14.07 -0.18 14.15
C GLU A 99 14.40 -0.06 12.65
N ASP A 100 15.47 -0.73 12.22
CA ASP A 100 15.86 -0.80 10.81
C ASP A 100 14.64 -1.02 9.90
N PRO A 101 14.41 -0.21 8.85
CA PRO A 101 15.32 0.77 8.25
C PRO A 101 15.19 2.22 8.78
N PHE A 102 14.55 2.43 9.92
CA PHE A 102 14.30 3.75 10.50
C PHE A 102 15.31 4.07 11.60
N ASP A 103 15.92 5.25 11.52
CA ASP A 103 16.93 5.70 12.49
C ASP A 103 16.33 6.26 13.78
N SER A 104 15.00 6.48 13.82
CA SER A 104 14.30 7.06 14.96
C SER A 104 12.85 6.60 15.01
N LYS A 105 12.24 6.71 16.20
CA LYS A 105 10.83 6.34 16.43
C LYS A 105 9.89 7.34 15.77
N LEU A 106 9.07 6.86 14.84
CA LEU A 106 8.01 7.62 14.19
C LEU A 106 6.70 7.46 14.98
N ARG A 107 6.51 8.26 16.03
CA ARG A 107 5.44 8.07 17.03
C ARG A 107 4.08 8.62 16.63
N ASP A 108 4.03 9.39 15.54
CA ASP A 108 2.84 10.13 15.13
C ASP A 108 2.00 9.37 14.10
N LEU A 109 2.42 8.17 13.74
CA LEU A 109 1.68 7.31 12.82
C LEU A 109 0.40 6.74 13.46
N ARG A 110 -0.70 6.75 12.70
CA ARG A 110 -1.97 6.12 13.05
C ARG A 110 -2.52 5.37 11.85
N ALA A 111 -3.25 4.28 12.11
CA ALA A 111 -3.95 3.54 11.08
C ALA A 111 -5.40 4.02 10.96
N LEU A 112 -5.89 4.14 9.73
CA LEU A 112 -7.30 4.34 9.42
C LEU A 112 -7.99 3.03 9.07
N VAL A 113 -7.35 2.23 8.21
CA VAL A 113 -7.90 0.96 7.69
C VAL A 113 -6.75 -0.03 7.56
N GLY A 114 -6.84 -1.16 8.26
CA GLY A 114 -5.91 -2.29 8.15
C GLY A 114 -6.40 -3.36 7.18
N GLY A 115 -5.68 -4.47 7.10
CA GLY A 115 -6.10 -5.70 6.42
C GLY A 115 -6.42 -5.59 4.93
N MET A 116 -6.13 -4.46 4.29
CA MET A 116 -6.41 -4.25 2.87
C MET A 116 -5.36 -4.92 1.98
N SER A 117 -5.75 -5.26 0.76
CA SER A 117 -4.84 -5.68 -0.32
C SER A 117 -3.72 -6.60 0.17
N MET A 118 -4.04 -7.88 0.36
CA MET A 118 -3.03 -8.87 0.72
C MET A 118 -1.98 -8.99 -0.36
N ASN A 119 -0.71 -8.89 0.03
CA ASN A 119 0.44 -9.07 -0.84
C ASN A 119 1.24 -10.28 -0.39
N TYR A 120 1.80 -11.00 -1.35
CA TYR A 120 2.49 -12.27 -1.16
C TYR A 120 3.95 -12.14 -1.58
N PHE A 121 4.85 -12.73 -0.83
CA PHE A 121 6.24 -12.84 -1.25
C PHE A 121 6.35 -13.96 -2.28
N HIS A 122 6.68 -13.58 -3.49
CA HIS A 122 6.95 -14.54 -4.56
C HIS A 122 8.46 -14.76 -4.61
N PHE A 123 8.86 -16.00 -4.42
CA PHE A 123 10.19 -16.42 -4.79
C PHE A 123 10.04 -17.47 -5.89
N PHE A 124 10.43 -17.12 -7.10
CA PHE A 124 10.31 -18.03 -8.23
C PHE A 124 11.60 -18.16 -8.99
N VAL A 125 11.76 -19.30 -9.63
CA VAL A 125 12.90 -19.67 -10.47
C VAL A 125 12.43 -20.07 -11.86
N GLY A 126 13.32 -20.10 -12.85
CA GLY A 126 13.01 -20.75 -14.11
C GLY A 126 12.71 -22.24 -13.90
N ALA A 127 11.65 -22.75 -14.50
CA ALA A 127 11.30 -24.17 -14.39
C ALA A 127 12.39 -25.11 -14.94
N ASP A 128 13.27 -24.56 -15.79
CA ASP A 128 14.48 -25.20 -16.33
C ASP A 128 15.64 -25.30 -15.34
N THR A 129 15.53 -24.68 -14.15
CA THR A 129 16.55 -24.76 -13.09
C THR A 129 16.34 -25.96 -12.18
N PRO A 130 17.40 -26.47 -11.49
CA PRO A 130 17.26 -27.63 -10.62
C PRO A 130 16.59 -27.30 -9.26
N TYR A 131 16.38 -26.03 -8.93
CA TYR A 131 15.93 -25.59 -7.60
C TYR A 131 14.43 -25.86 -7.42
N LYS A 132 14.07 -26.46 -6.28
CA LYS A 132 12.68 -26.83 -5.95
C LYS A 132 12.14 -26.14 -4.71
N ASN A 133 13.00 -25.66 -3.81
CA ASN A 133 12.64 -24.97 -2.59
C ASN A 133 13.71 -23.93 -2.21
N VAL A 134 13.36 -23.08 -1.26
CA VAL A 134 14.17 -21.96 -0.80
C VAL A 134 15.43 -22.44 -0.07
N ASP A 135 15.35 -23.57 0.69
CA ASP A 135 16.48 -24.14 1.42
C ASP A 135 17.63 -24.56 0.50
N GLU A 136 17.32 -25.12 -0.67
CA GLU A 136 18.35 -25.53 -1.64
C GLU A 136 19.22 -24.36 -2.11
N ILE A 137 18.66 -23.16 -2.15
CA ILE A 137 19.37 -21.96 -2.59
C ILE A 137 20.22 -21.39 -1.44
N PHE A 138 19.60 -21.13 -0.29
CA PHE A 138 20.25 -20.38 0.77
C PHE A 138 21.05 -21.26 1.75
N ALA A 139 20.51 -22.40 2.19
CA ALA A 139 21.21 -23.29 3.10
C ALA A 139 22.44 -23.92 2.44
N GLN A 140 22.34 -24.25 1.16
CA GLN A 140 23.45 -24.87 0.38
C GLN A 140 24.30 -23.83 -0.36
N LYS A 141 23.96 -22.54 -0.28
CA LYS A 141 24.69 -21.43 -0.94
C LYS A 141 24.98 -21.72 -2.42
N LYS A 142 23.97 -22.14 -3.15
CA LYS A 142 24.08 -22.45 -4.58
C LYS A 142 24.43 -21.22 -5.40
N LYS A 143 25.27 -21.37 -6.40
CA LYS A 143 25.51 -20.32 -7.40
C LYS A 143 24.24 -20.07 -8.18
N ILE A 144 23.68 -18.86 -8.06
CA ILE A 144 22.43 -18.46 -8.69
C ILE A 144 22.44 -16.95 -8.91
N ARG A 145 21.77 -16.48 -9.95
CA ARG A 145 21.55 -15.06 -10.24
C ARG A 145 20.12 -14.69 -9.80
N ILE A 146 19.99 -13.77 -8.85
CA ILE A 146 18.72 -13.43 -8.23
C ILE A 146 18.37 -11.97 -8.52
N ALA A 147 17.18 -11.71 -9.05
CA ALA A 147 16.63 -10.35 -9.11
C ALA A 147 15.87 -10.04 -7.82
N ILE A 148 16.12 -8.87 -7.27
CA ILE A 148 15.50 -8.34 -6.05
C ILE A 148 15.17 -6.86 -6.23
N SER A 149 14.32 -6.32 -5.37
CA SER A 149 14.02 -4.90 -5.33
C SER A 149 15.24 -4.06 -4.90
N PRO A 150 15.26 -2.75 -5.22
CA PRO A 150 16.33 -1.86 -4.81
C PRO A 150 16.53 -1.83 -3.30
N ALA A 151 17.76 -1.53 -2.87
CA ALA A 151 18.08 -1.35 -1.46
C ALA A 151 17.19 -0.28 -0.82
N GLY A 152 16.74 -0.52 0.42
CA GLY A 152 15.87 0.38 1.16
C GLY A 152 14.37 0.20 0.85
N THR A 153 13.98 -0.73 -0.01
CA THR A 153 12.57 -1.12 -0.18
C THR A 153 12.13 -2.13 0.88
N SER A 154 10.83 -2.22 1.12
CA SER A 154 10.25 -3.17 2.07
C SER A 154 10.51 -4.64 1.69
N GLU A 155 10.51 -4.95 0.40
CA GLU A 155 10.84 -6.30 -0.09
C GLU A 155 12.31 -6.65 0.17
N GLU A 156 13.21 -5.71 -0.10
CA GLU A 156 14.64 -5.91 0.15
C GLU A 156 14.91 -6.08 1.65
N TRP A 157 14.20 -5.33 2.50
CA TRP A 157 14.28 -5.51 3.95
C TRP A 157 13.89 -6.94 4.36
N VAL A 158 12.77 -7.47 3.82
CA VAL A 158 12.35 -8.86 4.10
C VAL A 158 13.36 -9.86 3.53
N PHE A 159 13.91 -9.60 2.34
CA PHE A 159 14.95 -10.47 1.77
C PHE A 159 16.17 -10.55 2.69
N ARG A 160 16.59 -9.45 3.33
CA ARG A 160 17.64 -9.49 4.37
C ARG A 160 17.24 -10.35 5.57
N LYS A 161 15.95 -10.36 5.98
CA LYS A 161 15.49 -11.25 7.05
C LYS A 161 15.50 -12.72 6.61
N VAL A 162 15.18 -13.00 5.34
CA VAL A 162 15.35 -14.35 4.76
C VAL A 162 16.82 -14.76 4.83
N LEU A 163 17.75 -13.92 4.36
CA LEU A 163 19.19 -14.24 4.46
C LEU A 163 19.64 -14.48 5.91
N ALA A 164 19.18 -13.64 6.85
CA ALA A 164 19.52 -13.77 8.27
C ALA A 164 19.00 -15.09 8.89
N HIS A 165 17.83 -15.57 8.47
CA HIS A 165 17.32 -16.90 8.87
C HIS A 165 18.33 -18.00 8.53
N TYR A 166 18.94 -17.94 7.33
CA TYR A 166 19.98 -18.87 6.88
C TYR A 166 21.39 -18.52 7.39
N LYS A 167 21.50 -17.61 8.38
CA LYS A 167 22.77 -17.16 8.97
C LYS A 167 23.78 -16.69 7.90
N THR A 168 23.27 -15.96 6.92
CA THR A 168 24.05 -15.40 5.81
C THR A 168 23.66 -13.95 5.54
N ASP A 169 24.37 -13.29 4.65
CA ASP A 169 24.11 -11.94 4.16
C ASP A 169 24.52 -11.83 2.68
N TYR A 170 24.32 -10.65 2.08
CA TYR A 170 24.69 -10.39 0.69
C TYR A 170 26.17 -10.72 0.42
N LYS A 171 27.08 -10.24 1.29
CA LYS A 171 28.52 -10.42 1.13
C LYS A 171 28.91 -11.91 1.15
N ALA A 172 28.36 -12.67 2.07
CA ALA A 172 28.60 -14.11 2.17
C ALA A 172 28.01 -14.87 0.98
N MET A 173 26.87 -14.47 0.48
CA MET A 173 26.26 -15.08 -0.72
C MET A 173 27.05 -14.75 -1.98
N GLU A 174 27.48 -13.50 -2.14
CA GLU A 174 28.34 -13.08 -3.27
C GLU A 174 29.67 -13.80 -3.26
N ALA A 175 30.30 -13.98 -2.11
CA ALA A 175 31.51 -14.77 -1.95
C ALA A 175 31.33 -16.26 -2.33
N ALA A 176 30.08 -16.78 -2.18
CA ALA A 176 29.72 -18.13 -2.63
C ALA A 176 29.34 -18.19 -4.13
N GLY A 177 29.39 -17.06 -4.84
CA GLY A 177 29.13 -16.96 -6.28
C GLY A 177 27.69 -16.67 -6.66
N VAL A 178 26.85 -16.21 -5.72
CA VAL A 178 25.54 -15.64 -6.02
C VAL A 178 25.71 -14.23 -6.57
N THR A 179 24.89 -13.85 -7.53
CA THR A 179 24.83 -12.45 -8.02
C THR A 179 23.44 -11.88 -7.86
N PHE A 180 23.36 -10.58 -7.56
CA PHE A 180 22.12 -9.88 -7.34
C PHE A 180 21.91 -8.78 -8.38
N PHE A 181 20.81 -8.87 -9.14
CA PHE A 181 20.30 -7.77 -9.94
C PHE A 181 19.30 -6.98 -9.09
N ARG A 182 19.43 -5.65 -9.01
CA ARG A 182 18.53 -4.76 -8.27
C ARG A 182 17.74 -3.89 -9.24
N GLY A 183 16.41 -4.04 -9.25
CA GLY A 183 15.56 -3.29 -10.15
C GLY A 183 14.11 -3.27 -9.71
N ASN A 184 13.31 -2.40 -10.35
CA ASN A 184 11.86 -2.39 -10.17
C ASN A 184 11.21 -3.67 -10.77
N TYR A 185 9.93 -3.86 -10.52
CA TYR A 185 9.21 -5.08 -10.92
C TYR A 185 9.30 -5.39 -12.42
N SER A 186 9.14 -4.39 -13.30
CA SER A 186 9.25 -4.60 -14.74
C SER A 186 10.67 -4.96 -15.16
N ALA A 187 11.69 -4.33 -14.56
CA ALA A 187 13.09 -4.68 -14.83
C ALA A 187 13.40 -6.10 -14.34
N GLN A 188 12.92 -6.51 -13.17
CA GLN A 188 13.07 -7.89 -12.67
C GLN A 188 12.43 -8.90 -13.63
N ALA A 189 11.18 -8.61 -14.08
CA ALA A 189 10.48 -9.46 -15.04
C ALA A 189 11.24 -9.60 -16.37
N GLN A 190 11.76 -8.49 -16.89
CA GLN A 190 12.54 -8.49 -18.13
C GLN A 190 13.84 -9.30 -17.98
N GLN A 191 14.60 -9.10 -16.89
CA GLN A 191 15.83 -9.85 -16.63
C GLN A 191 15.59 -11.37 -16.53
N PHE A 192 14.43 -11.75 -15.94
CA PHE A 192 14.04 -13.15 -15.85
C PHE A 192 13.67 -13.74 -17.22
N LYS A 193 12.85 -13.02 -17.99
CA LYS A 193 12.48 -13.38 -19.37
C LYS A 193 13.71 -13.61 -20.24
N ASP A 194 14.66 -12.72 -20.18
CA ASP A 194 15.89 -12.75 -20.98
C ASP A 194 16.94 -13.75 -20.44
N ARG A 195 16.60 -14.51 -19.40
CA ARG A 195 17.49 -15.48 -18.73
C ARG A 195 18.78 -14.87 -18.18
N ASN A 196 18.79 -13.56 -17.93
CA ASN A 196 19.91 -12.86 -17.28
C ASN A 196 19.94 -13.14 -15.77
N VAL A 197 18.82 -13.52 -15.19
CA VAL A 197 18.69 -14.01 -13.81
C VAL A 197 17.98 -15.36 -13.78
N ASP A 198 18.25 -16.16 -12.76
CA ASP A 198 17.69 -17.51 -12.59
C ASP A 198 16.47 -17.49 -11.67
N ALA A 199 16.41 -16.52 -10.77
CA ALA A 199 15.39 -16.37 -9.75
C ALA A 199 14.95 -14.90 -9.58
N VAL A 200 13.75 -14.71 -9.05
CA VAL A 200 13.21 -13.39 -8.65
C VAL A 200 12.59 -13.51 -7.29
N PHE A 201 12.91 -12.55 -6.40
CA PHE A 201 12.21 -12.34 -5.15
C PHE A 201 11.45 -11.02 -5.20
N THR A 202 10.12 -11.07 -5.05
CA THR A 202 9.26 -9.89 -5.19
C THR A 202 8.04 -9.97 -4.26
N PHE A 203 7.37 -8.84 -4.00
CA PHE A 203 6.25 -8.73 -3.08
C PHE A 203 5.06 -8.03 -3.74
N LEU A 204 4.06 -8.82 -4.13
CA LEU A 204 2.93 -8.36 -4.96
C LEU A 204 1.62 -9.02 -4.51
N ALA A 205 0.51 -8.34 -4.81
CA ALA A 205 -0.81 -9.00 -4.79
C ALA A 205 -0.87 -10.12 -5.85
N ILE A 206 -1.79 -11.06 -5.70
CA ILE A 206 -2.01 -12.14 -6.66
C ILE A 206 -3.30 -11.90 -7.48
N PRO A 207 -3.25 -12.15 -8.80
CA PRO A 207 -2.05 -12.39 -9.61
C PRO A 207 -1.17 -11.13 -9.76
N GLY A 208 0.14 -11.26 -9.59
CA GLY A 208 1.10 -10.16 -9.75
C GLY A 208 1.43 -9.91 -11.22
N ALA A 209 1.22 -8.69 -11.71
CA ALA A 209 1.45 -8.35 -13.12
C ALA A 209 2.89 -8.66 -13.58
N ALA A 210 3.89 -8.33 -12.76
CA ALA A 210 5.29 -8.61 -13.09
C ALA A 210 5.60 -10.13 -13.13
N VAL A 211 4.92 -10.95 -12.33
CA VAL A 211 5.09 -12.42 -12.38
C VAL A 211 4.44 -12.98 -13.66
N LEU A 212 3.27 -12.46 -14.04
CA LEU A 212 2.65 -12.79 -15.33
C LEU A 212 3.56 -12.40 -16.49
N GLU A 213 4.09 -11.18 -16.48
CA GLU A 213 5.05 -10.69 -17.48
C GLU A 213 6.30 -11.57 -17.58
N ALA A 214 6.91 -11.89 -16.44
CA ALA A 214 8.08 -12.78 -16.38
C ALA A 214 7.80 -14.13 -17.01
N SER A 215 6.59 -14.67 -16.82
CA SER A 215 6.18 -15.99 -17.32
C SER A 215 5.91 -16.04 -18.84
N VAL A 216 5.76 -14.89 -19.51
CA VAL A 216 5.45 -14.86 -20.95
C VAL A 216 6.58 -15.48 -21.79
N GLY A 217 7.83 -15.20 -21.45
CA GLY A 217 9.02 -15.66 -22.19
C GLY A 217 9.73 -16.85 -21.58
N ARG A 218 9.40 -17.22 -20.34
CA ARG A 218 10.06 -18.32 -19.61
C ARG A 218 9.12 -18.93 -18.60
N GLU A 219 8.90 -20.24 -18.71
CA GLU A 219 8.16 -20.98 -17.69
C GLU A 219 8.84 -20.83 -16.32
N LEU A 220 8.07 -20.61 -15.26
CA LEU A 220 8.58 -20.41 -13.91
C LEU A 220 8.06 -21.49 -12.94
N ARG A 221 8.77 -21.63 -11.82
CA ARG A 221 8.33 -22.41 -10.66
C ARG A 221 8.43 -21.52 -9.43
N LEU A 222 7.30 -21.32 -8.75
CA LEU A 222 7.25 -20.70 -7.42
C LEU A 222 7.82 -21.68 -6.38
N LEU A 223 8.58 -21.18 -5.43
CA LEU A 223 9.22 -21.95 -4.37
C LEU A 223 8.47 -21.78 -3.04
N ASP A 224 8.25 -22.87 -2.34
CA ASP A 224 7.70 -22.86 -0.99
C ASP A 224 8.67 -22.20 0.01
N PHE A 225 8.11 -21.42 0.93
CA PHE A 225 8.82 -20.97 2.11
C PHE A 225 8.74 -22.06 3.19
N PRO A 226 9.86 -22.53 3.73
CA PRO A 226 9.83 -23.57 4.76
C PRO A 226 9.24 -23.03 6.06
N LYS A 227 8.53 -23.91 6.81
CA LYS A 227 7.88 -23.53 8.08
C LYS A 227 8.82 -22.82 9.08
N PRO A 228 10.09 -23.21 9.26
CA PRO A 228 11.00 -22.48 10.14
C PRO A 228 11.24 -21.03 9.71
N LEU A 229 11.35 -20.77 8.40
CA LEU A 229 11.48 -19.41 7.87
C LEU A 229 10.21 -18.60 8.12
N LEU A 230 9.03 -19.17 7.85
CA LEU A 230 7.76 -18.51 8.12
C LEU A 230 7.62 -18.15 9.60
N LYS A 231 7.99 -19.09 10.50
CA LYS A 231 7.99 -18.85 11.95
C LYS A 231 8.90 -17.68 12.37
N ASP A 232 10.07 -17.56 11.73
CA ASP A 232 10.98 -16.43 12.00
C ASP A 232 10.43 -15.11 11.48
N LEU A 233 9.67 -15.12 10.38
CA LEU A 233 9.06 -13.93 9.81
C LEU A 233 7.84 -13.44 10.61
N GLU A 234 7.14 -14.33 11.32
CA GLU A 234 5.99 -13.99 12.17
C GLU A 234 6.32 -12.92 13.23
N ARG A 235 7.53 -12.92 13.79
CA ARG A 235 7.98 -11.93 14.78
C ARG A 235 7.99 -10.49 14.24
N PHE A 236 7.98 -10.34 12.91
CA PHE A 236 7.88 -9.04 12.24
C PHE A 236 6.44 -8.73 11.79
N GLY A 237 5.43 -9.57 12.14
CA GLY A 237 4.05 -9.39 11.70
C GLY A 237 3.81 -9.81 10.24
N ILE A 238 4.73 -10.60 9.67
CA ILE A 238 4.56 -11.23 8.36
C ILE A 238 4.03 -12.64 8.61
N THR A 239 2.89 -12.98 8.01
CA THR A 239 2.17 -14.22 8.29
C THR A 239 2.33 -15.23 7.14
N GLU A 240 2.00 -16.49 7.42
CA GLU A 240 1.88 -17.50 6.39
C GLU A 240 0.76 -17.13 5.41
N GLY A 241 1.01 -17.34 4.13
CA GLY A 241 0.05 -17.15 3.05
C GLY A 241 0.18 -18.25 2.00
N LYS A 242 -0.80 -18.31 1.11
CA LYS A 242 -0.88 -19.33 0.08
C LYS A 242 -1.17 -18.73 -1.27
N ILE A 243 -0.36 -19.05 -2.28
CA ILE A 243 -0.62 -18.75 -3.68
C ILE A 243 -1.29 -19.98 -4.28
N PRO A 244 -2.58 -19.92 -4.64
CA PRO A 244 -3.30 -21.06 -5.19
C PRO A 244 -2.68 -21.54 -6.52
N VAL A 245 -2.67 -22.85 -6.73
CA VAL A 245 -2.31 -23.45 -8.03
C VAL A 245 -3.22 -22.85 -9.13
N GLY A 246 -2.63 -22.60 -10.30
CA GLY A 246 -3.38 -21.97 -11.41
C GLY A 246 -3.44 -20.43 -11.35
N THR A 247 -2.99 -19.78 -10.25
CA THR A 247 -2.88 -18.30 -10.19
C THR A 247 -2.02 -17.76 -11.35
N TYR A 248 -0.98 -18.49 -11.73
CA TYR A 248 -0.08 -18.17 -12.86
C TYR A 248 -0.14 -19.30 -13.88
N PRO A 249 -0.79 -19.09 -15.05
CA PRO A 249 -1.02 -20.16 -16.04
C PRO A 249 0.24 -20.81 -16.59
N LYS A 250 1.39 -20.12 -16.52
CA LYS A 250 2.70 -20.63 -16.97
C LYS A 250 3.64 -20.97 -15.80
N ALA A 251 3.11 -21.21 -14.62
CA ALA A 251 3.88 -21.78 -13.52
C ALA A 251 3.82 -23.32 -13.60
N ALA A 252 4.97 -23.95 -13.43
CA ALA A 252 5.13 -25.41 -13.42
C ALA A 252 4.65 -26.05 -12.10
N ASN A 253 4.04 -25.25 -11.19
CA ASN A 253 3.51 -25.75 -9.93
C ASN A 253 2.22 -26.55 -10.14
N THR A 254 2.14 -27.73 -9.54
CA THR A 254 0.97 -28.62 -9.57
C THR A 254 0.15 -28.58 -8.28
N GLN A 255 0.61 -27.83 -7.29
CA GLN A 255 -0.02 -27.63 -5.99
C GLN A 255 0.06 -26.16 -5.58
N ASP A 256 -0.73 -25.80 -4.57
CA ASP A 256 -0.63 -24.50 -3.92
C ASP A 256 0.78 -24.27 -3.36
N VAL A 257 1.25 -23.05 -3.41
CA VAL A 257 2.57 -22.66 -2.89
C VAL A 257 2.40 -21.95 -1.57
N ILE A 258 3.06 -22.45 -0.54
CA ILE A 258 3.09 -21.81 0.79
C ILE A 258 4.17 -20.73 0.81
N THR A 259 3.81 -19.53 1.20
CA THR A 259 4.72 -18.39 1.23
C THR A 259 4.39 -17.45 2.39
N ALA A 260 5.11 -16.35 2.50
CA ALA A 260 4.82 -15.30 3.44
C ALA A 260 3.88 -14.24 2.81
N THR A 261 3.04 -13.62 3.63
CA THR A 261 2.08 -12.59 3.20
C THR A 261 1.96 -11.47 4.22
N SER A 262 1.52 -10.32 3.77
CA SER A 262 1.17 -9.18 4.62
C SER A 262 0.09 -8.34 3.95
N GLY A 263 -0.87 -7.86 4.75
CA GLY A 263 -1.86 -6.88 4.31
C GLY A 263 -1.27 -5.48 4.16
N SER A 264 -2.09 -4.58 3.67
CA SER A 264 -1.78 -3.16 3.54
C SER A 264 -2.62 -2.34 4.52
N VAL A 265 -2.09 -1.19 4.92
CA VAL A 265 -2.70 -0.29 5.91
C VAL A 265 -2.79 1.11 5.33
N ILE A 266 -3.95 1.75 5.40
CA ILE A 266 -4.05 3.19 5.17
C ILE A 266 -3.61 3.88 6.46
N THR A 267 -2.50 4.61 6.38
CA THR A 267 -1.91 5.33 7.50
C THR A 267 -2.12 6.83 7.38
N THR A 268 -2.14 7.51 8.51
CA THR A 268 -2.19 8.97 8.62
C THR A 268 -1.37 9.44 9.83
N ASN A 269 -1.23 10.76 9.97
CA ASN A 269 -0.64 11.37 11.17
C ASN A 269 -1.68 11.44 12.30
N LYS A 270 -1.25 11.32 13.56
CA LYS A 270 -2.11 11.44 14.75
C LYS A 270 -2.88 12.76 14.85
N ASP A 271 -2.36 13.82 14.22
CA ASP A 271 -2.92 15.17 14.26
C ASP A 271 -3.92 15.41 13.11
N MET A 272 -4.25 14.39 12.29
CA MET A 272 -5.38 14.50 11.37
C MET A 272 -6.66 14.77 12.19
N PRO A 273 -7.53 15.71 11.79
CA PRO A 273 -8.79 15.93 12.50
C PRO A 273 -9.61 14.65 12.62
N ASP A 274 -10.13 14.35 13.82
CA ASP A 274 -10.89 13.11 14.08
C ASP A 274 -12.08 12.94 13.13
N GLU A 275 -12.78 14.01 12.81
CA GLU A 275 -13.90 13.97 11.87
C GLU A 275 -13.45 13.62 10.45
N LEU A 276 -12.31 14.14 10.00
CA LEU A 276 -11.76 13.82 8.68
C LEU A 276 -11.33 12.35 8.60
N ALA A 277 -10.62 11.86 9.63
CA ALA A 277 -10.23 10.46 9.75
C ALA A 277 -11.46 9.52 9.79
N TYR A 278 -12.50 9.91 10.53
CA TYR A 278 -13.77 9.18 10.57
C TYR A 278 -14.43 9.11 9.19
N ARG A 279 -14.55 10.24 8.48
CA ARG A 279 -15.18 10.33 7.15
C ARG A 279 -14.44 9.48 6.12
N ILE A 280 -13.09 9.50 6.12
CA ILE A 280 -12.27 8.67 5.23
C ILE A 280 -12.48 7.18 5.55
N THR A 281 -12.38 6.80 6.83
CA THR A 281 -12.59 5.42 7.26
C THR A 281 -13.98 4.91 6.88
N LYS A 282 -15.02 5.73 7.11
CA LYS A 282 -16.40 5.44 6.77
C LYS A 282 -16.60 5.30 5.26
N ALA A 283 -16.04 6.21 4.46
CA ALA A 283 -16.16 6.18 2.99
C ALA A 283 -15.64 4.86 2.41
N VAL A 284 -14.52 4.36 2.91
CA VAL A 284 -13.95 3.07 2.48
C VAL A 284 -14.84 1.90 2.92
N ASN A 285 -15.22 1.85 4.19
CA ASN A 285 -15.84 0.66 4.76
C ASN A 285 -17.36 0.54 4.52
N ASP A 286 -18.07 1.65 4.30
CA ASP A 286 -19.50 1.63 3.96
C ASP A 286 -19.76 1.37 2.46
N ASN A 287 -18.72 1.31 1.63
CA ASN A 287 -18.84 1.14 0.18
C ASN A 287 -18.09 -0.08 -0.34
N LEU A 288 -18.15 -1.22 0.38
CA LEU A 288 -17.38 -2.43 0.04
C LEU A 288 -17.61 -2.91 -1.40
N ASP A 289 -18.85 -2.87 -1.91
CA ASP A 289 -19.16 -3.26 -3.29
C ASP A 289 -18.35 -2.47 -4.34
N ARG A 290 -18.02 -1.22 -4.03
CA ARG A 290 -17.18 -0.37 -4.88
C ARG A 290 -15.70 -0.65 -4.63
N VAL A 291 -15.30 -0.81 -3.38
CA VAL A 291 -13.93 -1.17 -2.98
C VAL A 291 -13.50 -2.46 -3.66
N HIS A 292 -14.33 -3.49 -3.64
CA HIS A 292 -14.05 -4.79 -4.27
C HIS A 292 -13.85 -4.69 -5.79
N LYS A 293 -14.42 -3.69 -6.45
CA LYS A 293 -14.27 -3.48 -7.90
C LYS A 293 -13.00 -2.70 -8.28
N ILE A 294 -12.32 -2.06 -7.33
CA ILE A 294 -11.11 -1.28 -7.62
C ILE A 294 -9.96 -2.19 -8.05
N HIS A 295 -9.79 -3.32 -7.36
CA HIS A 295 -8.67 -4.22 -7.64
C HIS A 295 -8.98 -5.64 -7.13
N ALA A 296 -8.50 -6.66 -7.83
CA ALA A 296 -8.73 -8.07 -7.48
C ALA A 296 -8.28 -8.41 -6.05
N SER A 297 -7.20 -7.79 -5.54
CA SER A 297 -6.69 -8.01 -4.17
C SER A 297 -7.57 -7.45 -3.07
N LEU A 298 -8.64 -6.74 -3.39
CA LEU A 298 -9.59 -6.19 -2.41
C LEU A 298 -10.89 -6.98 -2.32
N VAL A 299 -11.10 -7.98 -3.17
CA VAL A 299 -12.38 -8.74 -3.27
C VAL A 299 -12.75 -9.42 -1.95
N SER A 300 -11.78 -9.86 -1.17
CA SER A 300 -12.00 -10.53 0.13
C SER A 300 -12.01 -9.59 1.33
N TYR A 301 -11.75 -8.29 1.14
CA TYR A 301 -11.68 -7.33 2.24
C TYR A 301 -13.05 -7.12 2.88
N THR A 302 -13.10 -7.14 4.22
CA THR A 302 -14.29 -6.88 5.04
C THR A 302 -14.03 -5.78 6.06
N VAL A 303 -15.10 -5.20 6.63
CA VAL A 303 -14.97 -4.16 7.69
C VAL A 303 -14.20 -4.69 8.90
N ALA A 304 -14.35 -5.98 9.23
CA ALA A 304 -13.63 -6.61 10.35
C ALA A 304 -12.13 -6.66 10.13
N ASP A 305 -11.66 -6.76 8.88
CA ASP A 305 -10.23 -6.73 8.57
C ASP A 305 -9.62 -5.36 8.85
N GLY A 306 -10.43 -4.30 8.79
CA GLY A 306 -9.98 -2.92 8.93
C GLY A 306 -9.28 -2.59 10.25
N ILE A 307 -9.50 -3.37 11.30
CA ILE A 307 -8.85 -3.22 12.61
C ILE A 307 -7.67 -4.17 12.82
N THR A 308 -7.38 -5.04 11.83
CA THR A 308 -6.37 -6.09 11.96
C THR A 308 -5.07 -5.73 11.29
N GLY A 309 -3.96 -6.29 11.78
CA GLY A 309 -2.65 -6.18 11.12
C GLY A 309 -2.23 -4.74 10.80
N THR A 310 -2.38 -3.81 11.73
CA THR A 310 -2.04 -2.39 11.49
C THR A 310 -0.58 -2.06 11.80
N GLY A 311 0.01 -2.78 12.77
CA GLY A 311 1.38 -2.53 13.27
C GLY A 311 1.56 -1.22 14.05
N ILE A 312 0.54 -0.38 14.09
CA ILE A 312 0.45 0.91 14.81
C ILE A 312 -0.96 1.11 15.36
N PRO A 313 -1.17 2.01 16.35
CA PRO A 313 -2.50 2.29 16.87
C PRO A 313 -3.45 2.86 15.81
N LEU A 314 -4.74 2.54 15.94
CA LEU A 314 -5.79 3.19 15.15
C LEU A 314 -5.90 4.68 15.51
N HIS A 315 -6.32 5.49 14.53
CA HIS A 315 -6.68 6.90 14.75
C HIS A 315 -7.98 7.02 15.53
N PRO A 316 -8.15 8.01 16.44
CA PRO A 316 -9.39 8.18 17.20
C PRO A 316 -10.66 8.24 16.32
N GLY A 317 -10.62 8.95 15.18
CA GLY A 317 -11.72 8.99 14.21
C GLY A 317 -12.04 7.61 13.61
N ALA A 318 -11.04 6.79 13.33
CA ALA A 318 -11.24 5.41 12.88
C ALA A 318 -11.84 4.54 14.00
N ILE A 319 -11.33 4.67 15.23
CA ILE A 319 -11.87 3.97 16.41
C ILE A 319 -13.36 4.27 16.56
N LYS A 320 -13.77 5.56 16.45
CA LYS A 320 -15.18 5.97 16.52
C LYS A 320 -16.01 5.18 15.50
N TYR A 321 -15.59 5.14 14.24
CA TYR A 321 -16.29 4.40 13.18
C TYR A 321 -16.42 2.90 13.50
N TYR A 322 -15.31 2.24 13.87
CA TYR A 322 -15.33 0.80 14.12
C TYR A 322 -16.14 0.42 15.38
N LYS A 323 -16.22 1.30 16.38
CA LYS A 323 -17.13 1.13 17.52
C LYS A 323 -18.59 1.24 17.11
N GLU A 324 -18.95 2.22 16.29
CA GLU A 324 -20.31 2.39 15.75
C GLU A 324 -20.76 1.16 14.93
N LYS A 325 -19.83 0.50 14.24
CA LYS A 325 -20.09 -0.75 13.49
C LYS A 325 -20.07 -2.02 14.35
N GLY A 326 -19.75 -1.90 15.63
CA GLY A 326 -19.63 -3.06 16.54
C GLY A 326 -18.44 -3.99 16.26
N VAL A 327 -17.49 -3.52 15.43
CA VAL A 327 -16.27 -4.28 15.08
C VAL A 327 -15.21 -4.14 16.17
N LEU A 328 -15.17 -2.97 16.81
CA LEU A 328 -14.31 -2.69 17.96
C LEU A 328 -15.19 -2.50 19.22
N LYS A 329 -14.76 -3.12 20.36
CA LYS A 329 -15.44 -3.01 21.66
C LYS A 329 -15.07 -1.72 22.39
#